data_988a265c092ee934249770f709370dc0
#
_entry.id   988a265c092ee934249770f709370dc0
#
_cell.length_a   1.000
_cell.length_b   1.000
_cell.length_c   1.000
_cell.angle_alpha   90.00
_cell.angle_beta   90.00
_cell.angle_gamma   90.00
#
_symmetry.space_group_name_H-M   'P 1'
#
loop_
_entity.id
_entity.type
_entity.pdbx_description
1 polymer ?
#
loop_
_entity_poly.entity_id
_entity_poly.type
_entity_poly.pdbx_seq_one_letter_code
_entity_poly.pdbx_strand_id
1 'polypeptide(L)'
;MNWNTKIQKGLEKIVSCQNKVYLCGVKINIKIKELYIMYLTSEKKEELFSQYGKSNKDTGSVESQVALFSYRIAHLTEHLKKNHKDFATQRSLIKLVGKRRALLDYMKKRDIERYRAIVKALNLRK
;
A
#
# COMPACT_ATOMS: atom_id res chain seq x y z
N MET A 1 -18.37 -37.73 19.02
CA MET A 1 -17.64 -37.19 17.85
C MET A 1 -17.64 -35.68 17.89
N ASN A 2 -16.48 -35.07 18.16
CA ASN A 2 -16.35 -33.63 18.45
C ASN A 2 -16.45 -32.78 17.16
N TRP A 3 -17.32 -31.80 17.15
CA TRP A 3 -17.53 -30.86 16.04
C TRP A 3 -16.23 -30.12 15.64
N ASN A 4 -15.34 -29.88 16.58
CA ASN A 4 -14.04 -29.23 16.33
C ASN A 4 -13.11 -30.02 15.41
N THR A 5 -13.12 -31.35 15.43
CA THR A 5 -12.26 -32.18 14.56
C THR A 5 -12.70 -32.19 13.09
N LYS A 6 -14.01 -31.95 12.81
CA LYS A 6 -14.51 -31.81 11.44
C LYS A 6 -14.13 -30.47 10.82
N ILE A 7 -14.15 -29.40 11.63
CA ILE A 7 -13.74 -28.04 11.19
C ILE A 7 -12.23 -28.01 10.93
N GLN A 8 -11.43 -28.64 11.80
CA GLN A 8 -9.96 -28.71 11.65
C GLN A 8 -9.57 -29.47 10.37
N LYS A 9 -10.18 -30.62 10.09
CA LYS A 9 -9.95 -31.38 8.83
C LYS A 9 -10.48 -30.66 7.58
N GLY A 10 -11.50 -29.84 7.71
CA GLY A 10 -11.99 -28.97 6.64
C GLY A 10 -11.01 -27.83 6.30
N LEU A 11 -10.38 -27.23 7.31
CA LEU A 11 -9.38 -26.19 7.16
C LEU A 11 -8.07 -26.71 6.56
N GLU A 12 -7.63 -27.91 6.95
CA GLU A 12 -6.44 -28.56 6.36
C GLU A 12 -6.63 -28.91 4.88
N LYS A 13 -7.85 -29.31 4.46
CA LYS A 13 -8.17 -29.51 3.04
C LYS A 13 -8.21 -28.22 2.22
N ILE A 14 -8.58 -27.09 2.85
CA ILE A 14 -8.57 -25.76 2.20
C ILE A 14 -7.13 -25.26 2.06
N VAL A 15 -6.26 -25.54 3.01
CA VAL A 15 -4.82 -25.18 2.95
C VAL A 15 -4.06 -26.06 1.93
N SER A 16 -4.49 -27.30 1.71
CA SER A 16 -3.90 -28.21 0.70
C SER A 16 -4.34 -27.92 -0.73
N CYS A 17 -5.40 -27.15 -0.94
CA CYS A 17 -5.79 -26.66 -2.26
C CYS A 17 -4.97 -25.42 -2.62
N GLN A 18 -3.67 -25.65 -2.83
CA GLN A 18 -2.70 -24.62 -3.20
C GLN A 18 -3.17 -23.81 -4.42
N ASN A 19 -3.41 -22.53 -4.18
CA ASN A 19 -3.14 -21.46 -5.15
C ASN A 19 -4.01 -21.34 -6.41
N LYS A 20 -5.30 -21.72 -6.40
CA LYS A 20 -6.16 -21.47 -7.58
C LYS A 20 -7.56 -21.01 -7.16
N VAL A 21 -7.74 -19.73 -6.95
CA VAL A 21 -9.08 -19.11 -6.92
C VAL A 21 -9.35 -18.51 -8.30
N TYR A 22 -10.36 -19.02 -8.98
CA TYR A 22 -10.84 -18.48 -10.26
C TYR A 22 -11.93 -17.45 -9.95
N LEU A 23 -11.70 -16.18 -10.25
CA LEU A 23 -12.74 -15.19 -10.35
C LEU A 23 -12.81 -14.75 -11.85
N CYS A 24 -13.93 -15.03 -12.49
CA CYS A 24 -14.22 -14.65 -13.87
C CYS A 24 -13.15 -15.10 -14.91
N GLY A 25 -12.74 -16.38 -14.89
CA GLY A 25 -11.93 -16.97 -15.97
C GLY A 25 -10.45 -16.55 -16.02
N VAL A 26 -9.99 -15.69 -15.14
CA VAL A 26 -8.59 -15.26 -15.06
C VAL A 26 -7.91 -15.94 -13.88
N LYS A 27 -6.85 -16.72 -14.16
CA LYS A 27 -5.94 -17.27 -13.11
C LYS A 27 -5.22 -16.10 -12.43
N ILE A 28 -5.76 -15.59 -11.35
CA ILE A 28 -5.07 -14.60 -10.53
C ILE A 28 -4.11 -15.37 -9.62
N ASN A 29 -2.82 -15.23 -9.86
CA ASN A 29 -1.80 -15.75 -8.98
C ASN A 29 -1.98 -15.14 -7.59
N ILE A 30 -2.44 -15.94 -6.62
CA ILE A 30 -2.70 -15.55 -5.22
C ILE A 30 -1.44 -14.91 -4.62
N LYS A 31 -0.26 -15.38 -5.01
CA LYS A 31 1.04 -14.84 -4.59
C LYS A 31 1.23 -13.36 -4.92
N ILE A 32 0.64 -12.88 -6.02
CA ILE A 32 0.67 -11.45 -6.40
C ILE A 32 -0.31 -10.64 -5.53
N LYS A 33 -1.46 -11.22 -5.20
CA LYS A 33 -2.47 -10.55 -4.37
C LYS A 33 -2.04 -10.43 -2.91
N GLU A 34 -1.41 -11.44 -2.35
CA GLU A 34 -0.83 -11.39 -1.01
C GLU A 34 0.34 -10.40 -0.93
N LEU A 35 1.21 -10.36 -1.92
CA LEU A 35 2.30 -9.40 -1.97
C LEU A 35 1.78 -7.95 -2.07
N TYR A 36 0.69 -7.72 -2.80
CA TYR A 36 0.09 -6.39 -2.96
C TYR A 36 -0.65 -5.90 -1.71
N ILE A 37 -1.23 -6.81 -0.92
CA ILE A 37 -1.95 -6.49 0.32
C ILE A 37 -0.99 -6.41 1.52
N MET A 38 0.09 -7.19 1.52
CA MET A 38 0.94 -7.44 2.69
C MET A 38 1.74 -6.23 3.17
N TYR A 39 2.07 -5.27 2.31
CA TYR A 39 2.88 -4.11 2.70
C TYR A 39 2.06 -2.90 3.18
N LEU A 40 0.75 -2.92 3.04
CA LEU A 40 -0.12 -1.83 3.50
C LEU A 40 -1.22 -2.39 4.40
N THR A 41 -0.83 -2.91 5.55
CA THR A 41 -1.75 -3.37 6.60
C THR A 41 -2.53 -2.19 7.19
N SER A 42 -3.67 -2.47 7.85
CA SER A 42 -4.47 -1.46 8.53
C SER A 42 -3.65 -0.72 9.59
N GLU A 43 -2.88 -1.47 10.35
CA GLU A 43 -1.98 -0.95 11.40
C GLU A 43 -0.97 0.06 10.85
N LYS A 44 -0.29 -0.26 9.74
CA LYS A 44 0.66 0.67 9.11
C LYS A 44 0.01 1.94 8.56
N LYS A 45 -1.23 1.86 8.11
CA LYS A 45 -1.98 3.07 7.73
C LYS A 45 -2.28 3.94 8.94
N GLU A 46 -2.74 3.34 10.03
CA GLU A 46 -3.05 4.05 11.27
C GLU A 46 -1.79 4.70 11.87
N GLU A 47 -0.65 4.01 11.86
CA GLU A 47 0.63 4.58 12.27
C GLU A 47 1.00 5.82 11.43
N LEU A 48 0.90 5.73 10.10
CA LEU A 48 1.20 6.86 9.21
C LEU A 48 0.24 8.03 9.43
N PHE A 49 -1.05 7.74 9.65
CA PHE A 49 -2.04 8.79 9.91
C PHE A 49 -1.85 9.44 11.28
N SER A 50 -1.43 8.69 12.29
CA SER A 50 -1.12 9.27 13.60
C SER A 50 0.14 10.14 13.58
N GLN A 51 1.14 9.78 12.76
CA GLN A 51 2.40 10.54 12.66
C GLN A 51 2.26 11.83 11.84
N TYR A 52 1.51 11.81 10.75
CA TYR A 52 1.44 12.90 9.77
C TYR A 52 0.07 13.56 9.69
N GLY A 53 -0.96 12.97 10.26
CA GLY A 53 -2.31 13.49 10.32
C GLY A 53 -2.64 14.15 11.66
N LYS A 54 -3.83 14.71 11.77
CA LYS A 54 -4.36 15.27 13.02
C LYS A 54 -4.90 14.20 13.97
N SER A 55 -5.25 13.03 13.45
CA SER A 55 -5.76 11.88 14.23
C SER A 55 -5.50 10.58 13.48
N ASN A 56 -5.57 9.44 14.20
CA ASN A 56 -5.37 8.10 13.63
C ASN A 56 -6.32 7.76 12.47
N LYS A 57 -7.48 8.42 12.41
CA LYS A 57 -8.51 8.24 11.37
C LYS A 57 -8.49 9.33 10.31
N ASP A 58 -7.53 10.27 10.39
CA ASP A 58 -7.44 11.37 9.44
C ASP A 58 -6.83 10.93 8.11
N THR A 59 -7.69 10.41 7.25
CA THR A 59 -7.34 9.99 5.89
C THR A 59 -7.37 11.13 4.89
N GLY A 60 -7.94 12.29 5.27
CA GLY A 60 -8.24 13.41 4.38
C GLY A 60 -7.15 14.48 4.33
N SER A 61 -6.23 14.53 5.29
CA SER A 61 -5.16 15.52 5.26
C SER A 61 -4.16 15.26 4.13
N VAL A 62 -3.67 16.33 3.55
CA VAL A 62 -2.72 16.26 2.43
C VAL A 62 -1.42 15.62 2.90
N GLU A 63 -0.99 15.92 4.11
CA GLU A 63 0.21 15.39 4.76
C GLU A 63 0.15 13.86 4.89
N SER A 64 -0.95 13.34 5.42
CA SER A 64 -1.19 11.90 5.58
C SER A 64 -1.19 11.18 4.22
N GLN A 65 -1.82 11.78 3.21
CA GLN A 65 -1.86 11.19 1.86
C GLN A 65 -0.46 11.19 1.21
N VAL A 66 0.31 12.26 1.35
CA VAL A 66 1.69 12.33 0.83
C VAL A 66 2.58 11.29 1.52
N ALA A 67 2.46 11.11 2.84
CA ALA A 67 3.18 10.09 3.59
C ALA A 67 2.81 8.68 3.11
N LEU A 68 1.51 8.39 2.96
CA LEU A 68 1.01 7.12 2.45
C LEU A 68 1.53 6.82 1.04
N PHE A 69 1.50 7.80 0.13
CA PHE A 69 2.03 7.60 -1.23
C PHE A 69 3.54 7.38 -1.22
N SER A 70 4.29 8.10 -0.38
CA SER A 70 5.73 7.92 -0.26
C SER A 70 6.09 6.51 0.21
N TYR A 71 5.39 5.99 1.21
CA TYR A 71 5.53 4.62 1.68
C TYR A 71 5.24 3.60 0.57
N ARG A 72 4.14 3.74 -0.15
CA ARG A 72 3.78 2.85 -1.26
C ARG A 72 4.79 2.90 -2.40
N ILE A 73 5.29 4.08 -2.75
CA ILE A 73 6.30 4.26 -3.80
C ILE A 73 7.58 3.52 -3.43
N ALA A 74 8.05 3.62 -2.17
CA ALA A 74 9.24 2.91 -1.70
C ALA A 74 9.09 1.39 -1.90
N HIS A 75 7.97 0.82 -1.46
CA HIS A 75 7.70 -0.61 -1.60
C HIS A 75 7.60 -1.08 -3.06
N LEU A 76 6.88 -0.33 -3.90
CA LEU A 76 6.77 -0.66 -5.31
C LEU A 76 8.12 -0.56 -6.05
N THR A 77 8.96 0.40 -5.65
CA THR A 77 10.31 0.53 -6.20
C THR A 77 11.17 -0.67 -5.85
N GLU A 78 11.07 -1.16 -4.61
CA GLU A 78 11.78 -2.36 -4.16
C GLU A 78 11.30 -3.62 -4.88
N HIS A 79 9.98 -3.77 -5.07
CA HIS A 79 9.41 -4.84 -5.86
C HIS A 79 9.92 -4.83 -7.30
N LEU A 80 9.97 -3.67 -7.95
CA LEU A 80 10.43 -3.52 -9.33
C LEU A 80 11.93 -3.76 -9.51
N LYS A 81 12.75 -3.55 -8.48
CA LYS A 81 14.17 -3.95 -8.50
C LYS A 81 14.33 -5.47 -8.68
N LYS A 82 13.41 -6.25 -8.11
CA LYS A 82 13.40 -7.72 -8.23
C LYS A 82 12.68 -8.19 -9.50
N ASN A 83 11.63 -7.49 -9.91
CA ASN A 83 10.73 -7.88 -11.01
C ASN A 83 10.68 -6.80 -12.09
N HIS A 84 11.72 -6.66 -12.89
CA HIS A 84 11.85 -5.60 -13.92
C HIS A 84 10.78 -5.66 -15.02
N LYS A 85 10.23 -6.86 -15.29
CA LYS A 85 9.23 -7.06 -16.36
C LYS A 85 7.79 -6.84 -15.92
N ASP A 86 7.54 -6.36 -14.70
CA ASP A 86 6.19 -6.06 -14.21
C ASP A 86 5.74 -4.65 -14.63
N PHE A 87 5.28 -4.54 -15.87
CA PHE A 87 4.79 -3.27 -16.44
C PHE A 87 3.53 -2.74 -15.75
N ALA A 88 2.70 -3.61 -15.16
CA ALA A 88 1.50 -3.20 -14.44
C ALA A 88 1.86 -2.42 -13.16
N THR A 89 2.80 -2.95 -12.39
CA THR A 89 3.33 -2.28 -11.19
C THR A 89 4.11 -1.02 -11.54
N GLN A 90 4.90 -1.02 -12.61
CA GLN A 90 5.60 0.16 -13.10
C GLN A 90 4.63 1.30 -13.45
N ARG A 91 3.55 1.01 -14.16
CA ARG A 91 2.51 2.00 -14.47
C ARG A 91 1.84 2.55 -13.21
N SER A 92 1.59 1.69 -12.23
CA SER A 92 1.01 2.08 -10.94
C SER A 92 1.94 3.00 -10.14
N LEU A 93 3.25 2.69 -10.13
CA LEU A 93 4.27 3.52 -9.51
C LEU A 93 4.27 4.94 -10.08
N ILE A 94 4.32 5.08 -11.42
CA ILE A 94 4.33 6.38 -12.09
C ILE A 94 3.08 7.20 -11.73
N LYS A 95 1.89 6.56 -11.70
CA LYS A 95 0.66 7.21 -11.27
C LYS A 95 0.72 7.73 -9.83
N LEU A 96 1.29 6.97 -8.89
CA LEU A 96 1.43 7.38 -7.49
C LEU A 96 2.42 8.54 -7.34
N VAL A 97 3.53 8.51 -8.07
CA VAL A 97 4.50 9.62 -8.11
C VAL A 97 3.83 10.89 -8.61
N GLY A 98 3.03 10.82 -9.68
CA GLY A 98 2.26 11.94 -10.21
C GLY A 98 1.27 12.51 -9.18
N LYS A 99 0.49 11.65 -8.50
CA LYS A 99 -0.44 12.07 -7.44
C LYS A 99 0.28 12.74 -6.27
N ARG A 100 1.39 12.17 -5.80
CA ARG A 100 2.20 12.77 -4.73
C ARG A 100 2.70 14.15 -5.12
N ARG A 101 3.20 14.31 -6.34
CA ARG A 101 3.69 15.60 -6.86
C ARG A 101 2.56 16.63 -6.89
N ALA A 102 1.39 16.28 -7.40
CA ALA A 102 0.24 17.19 -7.45
C ALA A 102 -0.19 17.68 -6.04
N LEU A 103 -0.19 16.78 -5.04
CA LEU A 103 -0.49 17.16 -3.66
C LEU A 103 0.56 18.09 -3.06
N LEU A 104 1.84 17.84 -3.33
CA LEU A 104 2.94 18.71 -2.88
C LEU A 104 2.88 20.09 -3.55
N ASP A 105 2.57 20.17 -4.84
CA ASP A 105 2.40 21.42 -5.56
C ASP A 105 1.19 22.22 -5.02
N TYR A 106 0.09 21.54 -4.70
CA TYR A 106 -1.06 22.15 -4.05
C TYR A 106 -0.71 22.73 -2.68
N MET A 107 0.02 21.96 -1.86
CA MET A 107 0.45 22.39 -0.53
C MET A 107 1.42 23.59 -0.61
N LYS A 108 2.35 23.57 -1.56
CA LYS A 108 3.30 24.66 -1.80
C LYS A 108 2.60 25.98 -2.14
N LYS A 109 1.47 25.92 -2.86
CA LYS A 109 0.68 27.11 -3.22
C LYS A 109 -0.13 27.67 -2.05
N ARG A 110 -0.57 26.82 -1.12
CA ARG A 110 -1.39 27.20 0.03
C ARG A 110 -0.59 27.55 1.26
N ASP A 111 0.30 26.64 1.68
CA ASP A 111 1.02 26.69 2.95
C ASP A 111 2.46 26.24 2.78
N ILE A 112 3.35 27.19 2.54
CA ILE A 112 4.77 26.89 2.27
C ILE A 112 5.48 26.29 3.49
N GLU A 113 5.06 26.63 4.70
CA GLU A 113 5.67 26.10 5.93
C GLU A 113 5.36 24.62 6.13
N ARG A 114 4.08 24.24 5.95
CA ARG A 114 3.68 22.82 5.98
C ARG A 114 4.35 22.00 4.88
N TYR A 115 4.49 22.58 3.69
CA TYR A 115 5.24 21.95 2.59
C TYR A 115 6.69 21.69 2.99
N ARG A 116 7.38 22.68 3.58
CA ARG A 116 8.77 22.51 4.03
C ARG A 116 8.90 21.45 5.12
N ALA A 117 7.97 21.44 6.08
CA ALA A 117 7.94 20.48 7.17
C ALA A 117 7.80 19.04 6.65
N ILE A 118 6.84 18.76 5.76
CA ILE A 118 6.60 17.41 5.24
C ILE A 118 7.74 16.93 4.32
N VAL A 119 8.31 17.81 3.50
CA VAL A 119 9.46 17.47 2.63
C VAL A 119 10.68 17.11 3.48
N LYS A 120 10.92 17.82 4.59
CA LYS A 120 11.99 17.52 5.55
C LYS A 120 11.73 16.22 6.29
N ALA A 121 10.50 16.00 6.77
CA ALA A 121 10.12 14.79 7.52
C ALA A 121 10.24 13.51 6.69
N LEU A 122 9.88 13.58 5.41
CA LEU A 122 9.94 12.42 4.48
C LEU A 122 11.25 12.34 3.69
N ASN A 123 12.23 13.22 3.95
CA ASN A 123 13.50 13.31 3.21
C ASN A 123 13.32 13.33 1.68
N LEU A 124 12.31 14.04 1.21
CA LEU A 124 12.04 14.13 -0.21
C LEU A 124 12.99 15.13 -0.89
N ARG A 125 13.49 14.74 -2.07
CA ARG A 125 14.30 15.64 -2.89
C ARG A 125 13.43 16.82 -3.35
N LYS A 126 13.97 18.02 -3.21
CA LYS A 126 13.36 19.29 -3.69
C LYS A 126 13.31 19.34 -5.21
#